data_eb7a8df2348d765025b113dbb9bb33ab
#
_entry.id   eb7a8df2348d765025b113dbb9bb33ab
#
_cell.length_a   1.000
_cell.length_b   1.000
_cell.length_c   1.000
_cell.angle_alpha   90.00
_cell.angle_beta   90.00
_cell.angle_gamma   90.00
#
_symmetry.space_group_name_H-M   'P 1'
#
loop_
_entity.id
_entity.type
_entity.pdbx_description
1 polymer ?
#
loop_
_entity_poly.entity_id
_entity_poly.type
_entity_poly.pdbx_seq_one_letter_code
_entity_poly.pdbx_strand_id
1 'polypeptide(L)'
;LICGTRGSADAGLNLLLFVPLGFLVASRGRGPASSLLVGLAVSGLIEGWQLFLAGRHAGLSDLVWNSSGAFVGAALGAAGFVAVALMVGGSLMVPWQTDADYWGQWRPDLGSMPQYEGEVLEASLNDQPFPSYRLPAEPPHRRLLEVPWELAGTIVAGGPPRSVSPILSIYDRNRQEIMLLGAHRTDLVYRERTLARALRFDSPDVRILGGFLDIRAGDTVTVSASGGEELCLRIDDTERCGVGVTPGRSWGLLYYLEGPSESFRRTVDFLWLVALFMPIGFFSLGMRGWSMGAGIGLGGLGAAVLVTPMVTPGLAEIVACICGLGLGALTARVFEWVADKPTGLTESV
;
A
#
# COMPACT_ATOMS: atom_id res chain seq x y z
N LEU A 1 13.74 -16.33 -7.02
CA LEU A 1 13.70 -14.88 -7.28
C LEU A 1 12.79 -14.11 -6.30
N ILE A 2 11.80 -14.77 -5.72
CA ILE A 2 10.89 -14.20 -4.72
C ILE A 2 10.95 -15.10 -3.50
N CYS A 3 11.82 -14.76 -2.54
CA CYS A 3 12.06 -15.53 -1.34
C CYS A 3 11.59 -14.76 -0.09
N GLY A 4 11.19 -15.50 0.97
CA GLY A 4 10.72 -14.90 2.21
C GLY A 4 9.26 -14.46 2.22
N THR A 5 8.80 -13.96 3.37
CA THR A 5 7.41 -13.57 3.61
C THR A 5 7.01 -12.28 2.89
N ARG A 6 7.98 -11.43 2.53
CA ARG A 6 7.83 -10.15 1.83
C ARG A 6 8.52 -10.12 0.46
N GLY A 7 8.78 -11.28 -0.14
CA GLY A 7 9.61 -11.36 -1.34
C GLY A 7 9.09 -10.56 -2.54
N SER A 8 7.79 -10.38 -2.69
CA SER A 8 7.23 -9.55 -3.77
C SER A 8 7.32 -8.05 -3.46
N ALA A 9 7.19 -7.66 -2.19
CA ALA A 9 7.39 -6.26 -1.79
C ALA A 9 8.85 -5.84 -2.03
N ASP A 10 9.82 -6.68 -1.66
CA ASP A 10 11.25 -6.44 -1.92
C ASP A 10 11.54 -6.33 -3.43
N ALA A 11 10.97 -7.25 -4.23
CA ALA A 11 11.06 -7.20 -5.69
C ALA A 11 10.47 -5.91 -6.27
N GLY A 12 9.30 -5.49 -5.75
CA GLY A 12 8.63 -4.25 -6.14
C GLY A 12 9.45 -3.00 -5.79
N LEU A 13 10.06 -2.96 -4.61
CA LEU A 13 10.94 -1.85 -4.21
C LEU A 13 12.17 -1.75 -5.10
N ASN A 14 12.85 -2.87 -5.39
CA ASN A 14 13.99 -2.91 -6.29
C ASN A 14 13.62 -2.45 -7.70
N LEU A 15 12.47 -2.91 -8.22
CA LEU A 15 11.96 -2.44 -9.51
C LEU A 15 11.72 -0.93 -9.50
N LEU A 16 11.00 -0.40 -8.50
CA LEU A 16 10.67 1.03 -8.38
C LEU A 16 11.92 1.90 -8.30
N LEU A 17 12.95 1.45 -7.60
CA LEU A 17 14.21 2.19 -7.44
C LEU A 17 14.90 2.46 -8.78
N PHE A 18 14.77 1.57 -9.76
CA PHE A 18 15.44 1.69 -11.05
C PHE A 18 14.55 2.27 -12.19
N VAL A 19 13.25 2.44 -11.96
CA VAL A 19 12.35 3.09 -12.93
C VAL A 19 12.84 4.49 -13.33
N PRO A 20 13.29 5.38 -12.43
CA PRO A 20 13.82 6.70 -12.80
C PRO A 20 15.06 6.62 -13.72
N LEU A 21 15.91 5.61 -13.53
CA LEU A 21 17.04 5.38 -14.42
C LEU A 21 16.55 5.05 -15.85
N GLY A 22 15.48 4.27 -15.97
CA GLY A 22 14.83 4.01 -17.25
C GLY A 22 14.32 5.27 -17.95
N PHE A 23 13.65 6.16 -17.20
CA PHE A 23 13.21 7.46 -17.72
C PHE A 23 14.39 8.29 -18.22
N LEU A 24 15.47 8.33 -17.44
CA LEU A 24 16.67 9.10 -17.80
C LEU A 24 17.34 8.58 -19.08
N VAL A 25 17.45 7.28 -19.26
CA VAL A 25 18.04 6.67 -20.46
C VAL A 25 17.13 6.89 -21.67
N ALA A 26 15.80 6.76 -21.49
CA ALA A 26 14.82 7.01 -22.55
C ALA A 26 14.79 8.47 -22.99
N SER A 27 14.94 9.43 -22.07
CA SER A 27 15.00 10.86 -22.39
C SER A 27 16.20 11.25 -23.23
N ARG A 28 17.25 10.39 -23.27
CA ARG A 28 18.42 10.51 -24.16
C ARG A 28 18.23 9.83 -25.53
N GLY A 29 16.99 9.45 -25.88
CA GLY A 29 16.66 8.78 -27.13
C GLY A 29 17.09 7.30 -27.20
N ARG A 30 17.42 6.69 -26.08
CA ARG A 30 17.79 5.26 -25.99
C ARG A 30 16.56 4.42 -25.73
N GLY A 31 16.45 3.27 -26.39
CA GLY A 31 15.33 2.34 -26.23
C GLY A 31 15.38 1.52 -24.93
N PRO A 32 14.27 0.76 -24.61
CA PRO A 32 14.17 -0.06 -23.41
C PRO A 32 15.28 -1.11 -23.27
N ALA A 33 15.76 -1.70 -24.37
CA ALA A 33 16.87 -2.65 -24.35
C ALA A 33 18.17 -2.01 -23.84
N SER A 34 18.46 -0.77 -24.26
CA SER A 34 19.61 -0.02 -23.74
C SER A 34 19.44 0.29 -22.25
N SER A 35 18.22 0.62 -21.80
CA SER A 35 17.92 0.87 -20.39
C SER A 35 18.10 -0.39 -19.54
N LEU A 36 17.71 -1.56 -20.06
CA LEU A 36 17.97 -2.84 -19.41
C LEU A 36 19.46 -3.06 -19.19
N LEU A 37 20.30 -2.84 -20.23
CA LEU A 37 21.75 -3.01 -20.15
C LEU A 37 22.38 -2.03 -19.15
N VAL A 38 21.94 -0.77 -19.15
CA VAL A 38 22.40 0.22 -18.17
C VAL A 38 21.98 -0.18 -16.76
N GLY A 39 20.74 -0.64 -16.60
CA GLY A 39 20.23 -1.18 -15.33
C GLY A 39 21.06 -2.36 -14.82
N LEU A 40 21.38 -3.32 -15.70
CA LEU A 40 22.26 -4.46 -15.40
C LEU A 40 23.66 -4.01 -14.95
N ALA A 41 24.25 -3.05 -15.65
CA ALA A 41 25.58 -2.55 -15.33
C ALA A 41 25.59 -1.82 -13.95
N VAL A 42 24.64 -0.92 -13.73
CA VAL A 42 24.54 -0.17 -12.47
C VAL A 42 24.22 -1.12 -11.30
N SER A 43 23.25 -2.02 -11.46
CA SER A 43 22.92 -2.99 -10.43
C SER A 43 24.08 -3.94 -10.15
N GLY A 44 24.78 -4.41 -11.19
CA GLY A 44 25.95 -5.25 -11.02
C GLY A 44 27.09 -4.59 -10.27
N LEU A 45 27.30 -3.27 -10.46
CA LEU A 45 28.26 -2.49 -9.67
C LEU A 45 27.84 -2.37 -8.22
N ILE A 46 26.55 -2.15 -7.94
CA ILE A 46 26.00 -2.09 -6.58
C ILE A 46 26.16 -3.45 -5.89
N GLU A 47 25.74 -4.53 -6.52
CA GLU A 47 25.87 -5.88 -5.98
C GLU A 47 27.33 -6.27 -5.76
N GLY A 48 28.21 -5.92 -6.71
CA GLY A 48 29.65 -6.11 -6.55
C GLY A 48 30.24 -5.35 -5.38
N TRP A 49 29.77 -4.12 -5.12
CA TRP A 49 30.16 -3.34 -3.96
C TRP A 49 29.65 -3.96 -2.65
N GLN A 50 28.43 -4.51 -2.65
CA GLN A 50 27.84 -5.15 -1.46
C GLN A 50 28.64 -6.36 -0.99
N LEU A 51 29.38 -7.05 -1.85
CA LEU A 51 30.26 -8.14 -1.45
C LEU A 51 31.37 -7.74 -0.45
N PHE A 52 31.71 -6.45 -0.41
CA PHE A 52 32.71 -5.90 0.51
C PHE A 52 32.08 -5.32 1.80
N LEU A 53 30.75 -5.30 1.93
CA LEU A 53 30.04 -4.75 3.08
C LEU A 53 29.63 -5.88 4.04
N ALA A 54 30.06 -5.77 5.29
CA ALA A 54 29.67 -6.73 6.32
C ALA A 54 28.14 -6.76 6.51
N GLY A 55 27.56 -7.97 6.53
CA GLY A 55 26.12 -8.17 6.73
C GLY A 55 25.25 -7.93 5.50
N ARG A 56 25.84 -7.68 4.30
CA ARG A 56 25.14 -7.63 3.03
C ARG A 56 25.44 -8.86 2.20
N HIS A 57 24.45 -9.28 1.43
CA HIS A 57 24.57 -10.41 0.49
C HIS A 57 24.15 -9.93 -0.90
N ALA A 58 25.05 -10.06 -1.85
CA ALA A 58 24.73 -9.79 -3.26
C ALA A 58 23.68 -10.79 -3.77
N GLY A 59 22.63 -10.30 -4.41
CA GLY A 59 21.50 -11.10 -4.85
C GLY A 59 21.27 -11.05 -6.36
N LEU A 60 21.26 -12.21 -7.04
CA LEU A 60 20.84 -12.27 -8.44
C LEU A 60 19.40 -11.79 -8.66
N SER A 61 18.54 -11.90 -7.63
CA SER A 61 17.17 -11.37 -7.65
C SER A 61 17.17 -9.85 -7.83
N ASP A 62 18.04 -9.14 -7.11
CA ASP A 62 18.11 -7.69 -7.14
C ASP A 62 18.61 -7.20 -8.49
N LEU A 63 19.61 -7.89 -9.07
CA LEU A 63 20.07 -7.63 -10.43
C LEU A 63 18.93 -7.73 -11.47
N VAL A 64 18.07 -8.75 -11.35
CA VAL A 64 16.94 -8.96 -12.26
C VAL A 64 15.88 -7.88 -12.06
N TRP A 65 15.46 -7.62 -10.83
CA TRP A 65 14.38 -6.67 -10.56
C TRP A 65 14.80 -5.22 -10.83
N ASN A 66 16.00 -4.83 -10.46
CA ASN A 66 16.59 -3.53 -10.76
C ASN A 66 16.65 -3.27 -12.27
N SER A 67 17.17 -4.23 -13.03
CA SER A 67 17.26 -4.10 -14.49
C SER A 67 15.88 -4.06 -15.16
N SER A 68 14.94 -4.86 -14.65
CA SER A 68 13.55 -4.85 -15.11
C SER A 68 12.89 -3.50 -14.83
N GLY A 69 13.19 -2.84 -13.70
CA GLY A 69 12.71 -1.50 -13.38
C GLY A 69 13.20 -0.47 -14.41
N ALA A 70 14.46 -0.48 -14.78
CA ALA A 70 15.00 0.39 -15.82
C ALA A 70 14.33 0.14 -17.19
N PHE A 71 14.11 -1.12 -17.55
CA PHE A 71 13.39 -1.48 -18.78
C PHE A 71 11.96 -0.94 -18.77
N VAL A 72 11.20 -1.21 -17.71
CA VAL A 72 9.80 -0.78 -17.55
C VAL A 72 9.68 0.73 -17.59
N GLY A 73 10.56 1.45 -16.88
CA GLY A 73 10.60 2.91 -16.91
C GLY A 73 10.78 3.45 -18.34
N ALA A 74 11.72 2.90 -19.10
CA ALA A 74 11.95 3.32 -20.48
C ALA A 74 10.80 2.95 -21.43
N ALA A 75 10.16 1.80 -21.21
CA ALA A 75 9.07 1.31 -22.07
C ALA A 75 7.78 2.09 -21.89
N LEU A 76 7.41 2.42 -20.66
CA LEU A 76 6.17 3.09 -20.34
C LEU A 76 6.29 4.62 -20.30
N GLY A 77 7.48 5.15 -20.08
CA GLY A 77 7.66 6.56 -19.74
C GLY A 77 7.03 6.91 -18.37
N ALA A 78 7.21 8.15 -17.91
CA ALA A 78 6.80 8.52 -16.56
C ALA A 78 5.28 8.43 -16.35
N ALA A 79 4.49 9.00 -17.26
CA ALA A 79 3.03 9.04 -17.12
C ALA A 79 2.39 7.64 -17.25
N GLY A 80 2.83 6.86 -18.23
CA GLY A 80 2.34 5.49 -18.41
C GLY A 80 2.72 4.60 -17.23
N PHE A 81 3.93 4.76 -16.68
CA PHE A 81 4.34 4.04 -15.49
C PHE A 81 3.43 4.34 -14.28
N VAL A 82 3.15 5.61 -14.02
CA VAL A 82 2.27 6.02 -12.91
C VAL A 82 0.88 5.42 -13.07
N ALA A 83 0.29 5.52 -14.27
CA ALA A 83 -1.02 4.94 -14.54
C ALA A 83 -1.05 3.43 -14.29
N VAL A 84 -0.05 2.68 -14.83
CA VAL A 84 0.06 1.23 -14.62
C VAL A 84 0.32 0.89 -13.16
N ALA A 85 1.19 1.62 -12.46
CA ALA A 85 1.49 1.37 -11.06
C ALA A 85 0.25 1.53 -10.17
N LEU A 86 -0.56 2.56 -10.40
CA LEU A 86 -1.83 2.77 -9.69
C LEU A 86 -2.85 1.67 -10.00
N MET A 87 -2.99 1.27 -11.26
CA MET A 87 -3.88 0.19 -11.67
C MET A 87 -3.46 -1.16 -11.07
N VAL A 88 -2.19 -1.51 -11.12
CA VAL A 88 -1.66 -2.74 -10.52
C VAL A 88 -1.81 -2.69 -9.00
N GLY A 89 -1.42 -1.58 -8.37
CA GLY A 89 -1.57 -1.39 -6.93
C GLY A 89 -3.02 -1.55 -6.47
N GLY A 90 -3.96 -0.92 -7.17
CA GLY A 90 -5.38 -1.07 -6.89
C GLY A 90 -5.90 -2.50 -7.11
N SER A 91 -5.48 -3.16 -8.18
CA SER A 91 -5.86 -4.56 -8.44
C SER A 91 -5.35 -5.52 -7.36
N LEU A 92 -4.22 -5.22 -6.74
CA LEU A 92 -3.69 -6.00 -5.62
C LEU A 92 -4.54 -5.88 -4.35
N MET A 93 -5.39 -4.85 -4.24
CA MET A 93 -6.30 -4.65 -3.10
C MET A 93 -7.60 -5.47 -3.21
N VAL A 94 -7.81 -6.21 -4.30
CA VAL A 94 -8.99 -7.07 -4.42
C VAL A 94 -9.03 -8.08 -3.29
N PRO A 95 -10.17 -8.21 -2.57
CA PRO A 95 -10.33 -9.20 -1.52
C PRO A 95 -10.00 -10.60 -2.03
N TRP A 96 -9.17 -11.33 -1.28
CA TRP A 96 -8.75 -12.69 -1.62
C TRP A 96 -9.18 -13.64 -0.54
N GLN A 97 -10.39 -14.15 -0.68
CA GLN A 97 -10.98 -15.04 0.30
C GLN A 97 -10.50 -16.48 0.07
N THR A 98 -10.23 -17.15 1.18
CA THR A 98 -9.97 -18.59 1.26
C THR A 98 -10.96 -19.18 2.25
N ASP A 99 -11.06 -20.52 2.31
CA ASP A 99 -11.90 -21.20 3.29
C ASP A 99 -11.51 -20.75 4.72
N ALA A 100 -12.46 -20.22 5.47
CA ALA A 100 -12.29 -19.90 6.87
C ALA A 100 -12.33 -21.21 7.70
N ASP A 101 -11.44 -21.36 8.68
CA ASP A 101 -11.37 -22.53 9.54
C ASP A 101 -11.44 -22.16 11.04
N TYR A 102 -10.90 -20.99 11.39
CA TYR A 102 -10.90 -20.48 12.76
C TYR A 102 -11.48 -19.09 12.83
N TRP A 103 -12.27 -18.81 13.84
CA TRP A 103 -12.80 -17.50 14.10
C TRP A 103 -13.01 -17.25 15.59
N GLY A 104 -13.17 -15.99 15.97
CA GLY A 104 -13.45 -15.60 17.34
C GLY A 104 -12.50 -14.51 17.82
N GLN A 105 -12.46 -14.33 19.11
CA GLN A 105 -11.47 -13.48 19.76
C GLN A 105 -10.08 -14.05 19.49
N TRP A 106 -9.11 -13.15 19.23
CA TRP A 106 -7.74 -13.56 18.97
C TRP A 106 -7.13 -14.38 20.12
N ARG A 107 -6.32 -15.35 19.77
CA ARG A 107 -5.60 -16.21 20.71
C ARG A 107 -4.11 -16.27 20.37
N PRO A 108 -3.21 -16.38 21.39
CA PRO A 108 -1.76 -16.44 21.17
C PRO A 108 -1.28 -17.57 20.26
N ASP A 109 -2.02 -18.69 20.20
CA ASP A 109 -1.71 -19.83 19.34
C ASP A 109 -2.06 -19.62 17.87
N LEU A 110 -2.82 -18.56 17.53
CA LEU A 110 -3.19 -18.20 16.17
C LEU A 110 -2.22 -17.21 15.52
N GLY A 111 -1.46 -16.45 16.30
CA GLY A 111 -0.56 -15.46 15.73
C GLY A 111 0.40 -14.82 16.73
N SER A 112 1.27 -13.95 16.23
CA SER A 112 2.26 -13.22 17.04
C SER A 112 1.78 -11.83 17.49
N MET A 113 0.55 -11.43 17.15
CA MET A 113 0.01 -10.15 17.54
C MET A 113 -0.35 -10.12 19.03
N PRO A 114 -0.21 -8.98 19.72
CA PRO A 114 -0.61 -8.85 21.11
C PRO A 114 -2.11 -9.04 21.25
N GLN A 115 -2.51 -9.70 22.33
CA GLN A 115 -3.91 -9.88 22.65
C GLN A 115 -4.54 -8.53 23.03
N TYR A 116 -5.81 -8.31 22.66
CA TYR A 116 -6.60 -7.20 23.12
C TYR A 116 -6.90 -7.37 24.64
N GLU A 117 -6.65 -6.34 25.43
CA GLU A 117 -6.83 -6.37 26.90
C GLU A 117 -8.30 -6.27 27.35
N GLY A 118 -9.22 -5.95 26.42
CA GLY A 118 -10.65 -5.95 26.68
C GLY A 118 -11.27 -7.35 26.61
N GLU A 119 -12.56 -7.44 26.84
CA GLU A 119 -13.34 -8.68 26.80
C GLU A 119 -14.40 -8.60 25.70
N VAL A 120 -14.54 -9.66 24.91
CA VAL A 120 -15.63 -9.82 23.96
C VAL A 120 -16.79 -10.51 24.64
N LEU A 121 -17.90 -9.79 24.82
CA LEU A 121 -19.12 -10.30 25.46
C LEU A 121 -19.93 -11.13 24.49
N GLU A 122 -20.15 -10.57 23.29
CA GLU A 122 -20.89 -11.20 22.21
C GLU A 122 -20.23 -10.88 20.88
N ALA A 123 -20.28 -11.81 19.96
CA ALA A 123 -19.83 -11.59 18.59
C ALA A 123 -20.66 -12.40 17.60
N SER A 124 -20.83 -11.86 16.40
CA SER A 124 -21.55 -12.51 15.31
C SER A 124 -20.91 -12.25 13.96
N LEU A 125 -21.13 -13.15 13.02
CA LEU A 125 -20.85 -12.98 11.61
C LEU A 125 -22.13 -13.33 10.84
N ASN A 126 -22.72 -12.38 10.13
CA ASN A 126 -24.01 -12.52 9.44
C ASN A 126 -25.09 -13.05 10.37
N ASP A 127 -25.27 -12.44 11.54
CA ASP A 127 -26.19 -12.85 12.60
C ASP A 127 -25.95 -14.25 13.18
N GLN A 128 -24.90 -14.94 12.75
CA GLN A 128 -24.50 -16.21 13.33
C GLN A 128 -23.56 -15.96 14.50
N PRO A 129 -23.91 -16.40 15.73
CA PRO A 129 -23.04 -16.15 16.89
C PRO A 129 -21.71 -16.87 16.74
N PHE A 130 -20.67 -16.31 17.35
CA PHE A 130 -19.36 -16.95 17.48
C PHE A 130 -19.40 -18.04 18.60
N PRO A 131 -19.88 -19.25 18.32
CA PRO A 131 -20.11 -20.24 19.38
C PRO A 131 -18.86 -20.95 19.81
N SER A 132 -17.79 -20.92 19.01
CA SER A 132 -16.60 -21.71 19.25
C SER A 132 -15.37 -21.12 18.56
N TYR A 133 -14.23 -21.59 19.01
CA TYR A 133 -12.90 -21.27 18.49
C TYR A 133 -12.67 -21.78 17.05
N ARG A 134 -13.38 -22.81 16.64
CA ARG A 134 -13.23 -23.41 15.32
C ARG A 134 -14.54 -23.40 14.56
N LEU A 135 -14.47 -22.99 13.30
CA LEU A 135 -15.61 -23.08 12.40
C LEU A 135 -15.91 -24.56 12.09
N PRO A 136 -17.18 -24.97 12.13
CA PRO A 136 -17.57 -26.27 11.63
C PRO A 136 -17.15 -26.41 10.15
N ALA A 137 -16.67 -27.60 9.78
CA ALA A 137 -16.19 -27.88 8.42
C ALA A 137 -17.31 -27.94 7.34
N GLU A 138 -18.55 -27.59 7.67
CA GLU A 138 -19.70 -27.67 6.79
C GLU A 138 -19.73 -26.56 5.72
N PRO A 139 -20.25 -26.86 4.52
CA PRO A 139 -20.24 -25.92 3.39
C PRO A 139 -20.84 -24.53 3.64
N PRO A 140 -21.86 -24.30 4.50
CA PRO A 140 -22.40 -22.97 4.76
C PRO A 140 -21.38 -22.01 5.34
N HIS A 141 -20.43 -22.51 6.10
CA HIS A 141 -19.43 -21.67 6.79
C HIS A 141 -18.31 -21.17 5.87
N ARG A 142 -18.12 -21.82 4.71
CA ARG A 142 -17.18 -21.34 3.69
C ARG A 142 -17.66 -20.08 2.99
N ARG A 143 -18.96 -19.80 3.05
CA ARG A 143 -19.63 -18.68 2.38
C ARG A 143 -19.95 -17.52 3.30
N LEU A 144 -19.51 -17.56 4.56
CA LEU A 144 -19.82 -16.51 5.55
C LEU A 144 -19.29 -15.13 5.15
N LEU A 145 -18.27 -15.08 4.28
CA LEU A 145 -17.66 -13.86 3.78
C LEU A 145 -18.13 -13.50 2.37
N GLU A 146 -19.18 -14.18 1.85
CA GLU A 146 -19.82 -13.73 0.61
C GLU A 146 -20.53 -12.41 0.86
N VAL A 147 -20.50 -11.53 -0.12
CA VAL A 147 -21.13 -10.21 -0.05
C VAL A 147 -22.66 -10.36 -0.15
N PRO A 148 -23.45 -9.66 0.69
CA PRO A 148 -23.05 -8.82 1.83
C PRO A 148 -22.69 -9.64 3.08
N TRP A 149 -21.78 -9.12 3.89
CA TRP A 149 -21.39 -9.72 5.17
C TRP A 149 -21.31 -8.64 6.26
N GLU A 150 -21.52 -9.03 7.52
CA GLU A 150 -21.34 -8.19 8.70
C GLU A 150 -20.64 -8.99 9.81
N LEU A 151 -19.53 -8.45 10.30
CA LEU A 151 -18.80 -8.92 11.47
C LEU A 151 -19.04 -7.92 12.60
N ALA A 152 -19.72 -8.33 13.66
CA ALA A 152 -20.09 -7.47 14.78
C ALA A 152 -19.70 -8.07 16.11
N GLY A 153 -19.47 -7.22 17.12
CA GLY A 153 -19.21 -7.64 18.49
C GLY A 153 -19.55 -6.57 19.51
N THR A 154 -20.01 -7.01 20.65
CA THR A 154 -20.16 -6.20 21.87
C THR A 154 -18.98 -6.51 22.77
N ILE A 155 -18.22 -5.50 23.16
CA ILE A 155 -16.98 -5.65 23.91
C ILE A 155 -17.01 -4.79 25.19
N VAL A 156 -16.28 -5.24 26.21
CA VAL A 156 -15.80 -4.36 27.28
C VAL A 156 -14.47 -3.81 26.84
N ALA A 157 -14.38 -2.49 26.69
CA ALA A 157 -13.20 -1.82 26.21
C ALA A 157 -12.01 -2.03 27.15
N GLY A 158 -10.87 -2.41 26.58
CA GLY A 158 -9.57 -2.47 27.26
C GLY A 158 -8.80 -1.17 27.18
N GLY A 159 -7.58 -1.17 27.71
CA GLY A 159 -6.63 -0.07 27.52
C GLY A 159 -6.22 0.09 26.05
N PRO A 160 -5.78 1.30 25.64
CA PRO A 160 -5.36 1.56 24.26
C PRO A 160 -4.08 0.78 23.89
N PRO A 161 -4.15 -0.19 22.98
CA PRO A 161 -3.01 -1.03 22.63
C PRO A 161 -1.97 -0.25 21.84
N ARG A 162 -0.67 -0.54 22.06
CA ARG A 162 0.43 0.13 21.35
C ARG A 162 0.64 -0.36 19.93
N SER A 163 0.21 -1.57 19.63
CA SER A 163 0.22 -2.20 18.30
C SER A 163 -1.17 -2.69 17.94
N VAL A 164 -1.38 -3.12 16.70
CA VAL A 164 -2.66 -3.68 16.28
C VAL A 164 -2.97 -4.91 17.12
N SER A 165 -4.06 -4.85 17.89
CA SER A 165 -4.55 -5.93 18.74
C SER A 165 -5.92 -6.38 18.25
N PRO A 166 -6.03 -7.64 17.77
CA PRO A 166 -7.28 -8.17 17.27
C PRO A 166 -8.35 -8.26 18.38
N ILE A 167 -9.53 -7.77 18.08
CA ILE A 167 -10.75 -8.00 18.88
C ILE A 167 -11.45 -9.24 18.34
N LEU A 168 -11.78 -9.23 17.05
CA LEU A 168 -12.34 -10.36 16.31
C LEU A 168 -11.46 -10.67 15.11
N SER A 169 -11.28 -11.94 14.82
CA SER A 169 -10.45 -12.35 13.69
C SER A 169 -10.90 -13.68 13.09
N ILE A 170 -10.68 -13.82 11.80
CA ILE A 170 -10.98 -15.02 11.03
C ILE A 170 -9.70 -15.47 10.34
N TYR A 171 -9.39 -16.77 10.45
CA TYR A 171 -8.19 -17.39 9.92
C TYR A 171 -8.52 -18.60 9.05
N ASP A 172 -7.66 -18.87 8.07
CA ASP A 172 -7.70 -20.12 7.32
C ASP A 172 -7.06 -21.28 8.12
N ARG A 173 -7.13 -22.49 7.56
CA ARG A 173 -6.54 -23.71 8.14
C ARG A 173 -5.02 -23.62 8.37
N ASN A 174 -4.34 -22.72 7.65
CA ASN A 174 -2.90 -22.49 7.79
C ASN A 174 -2.61 -21.40 8.82
N ARG A 175 -3.62 -20.95 9.59
CA ARG A 175 -3.54 -19.86 10.56
C ARG A 175 -3.14 -18.52 9.93
N GLN A 176 -3.46 -18.33 8.65
CA GLN A 176 -3.27 -17.06 8.00
C GLN A 176 -4.54 -16.21 8.13
N GLU A 177 -4.38 -14.97 8.53
CA GLU A 177 -5.45 -14.02 8.70
C GLU A 177 -6.21 -13.81 7.39
N ILE A 178 -7.53 -13.97 7.45
CA ILE A 178 -8.47 -13.64 6.36
C ILE A 178 -9.07 -12.26 6.64
N MET A 179 -9.50 -12.03 7.88
CA MET A 179 -10.15 -10.81 8.31
C MET A 179 -9.82 -10.53 9.77
N LEU A 180 -9.68 -9.26 10.11
CA LEU A 180 -9.41 -8.78 11.45
C LEU A 180 -10.16 -7.48 11.69
N LEU A 181 -10.90 -7.44 12.79
CA LEU A 181 -11.41 -6.22 13.41
C LEU A 181 -10.68 -6.06 14.74
N GLY A 182 -10.00 -4.96 14.96
CA GLY A 182 -9.12 -4.76 16.10
C GLY A 182 -8.96 -3.31 16.51
N ALA A 183 -8.15 -3.08 17.52
CA ALA A 183 -7.80 -1.76 18.01
C ALA A 183 -6.31 -1.47 17.82
N HIS A 184 -5.96 -0.21 17.60
CA HIS A 184 -4.60 0.30 17.63
C HIS A 184 -4.60 1.70 18.23
N ARG A 185 -4.05 1.87 19.42
CA ARG A 185 -4.19 3.10 20.19
C ARG A 185 -5.68 3.43 20.37
N THR A 186 -6.13 4.55 19.82
CA THR A 186 -7.52 4.99 19.83
C THR A 186 -8.27 4.69 18.53
N ASP A 187 -7.67 3.98 17.59
CA ASP A 187 -8.28 3.71 16.29
C ASP A 187 -8.96 2.33 16.27
N LEU A 188 -10.12 2.24 15.63
CA LEU A 188 -10.69 0.97 15.19
C LEU A 188 -10.00 0.59 13.89
N VAL A 189 -9.47 -0.64 13.81
CA VAL A 189 -8.70 -1.16 12.69
C VAL A 189 -9.43 -2.31 12.06
N TYR A 190 -9.59 -2.23 10.76
CA TYR A 190 -10.05 -3.35 9.94
C TYR A 190 -8.96 -3.74 8.96
N ARG A 191 -8.76 -5.03 8.80
CA ARG A 191 -7.86 -5.62 7.82
C ARG A 191 -8.52 -6.80 7.17
N GLU A 192 -8.40 -6.87 5.85
CA GLU A 192 -8.87 -7.96 5.04
C GLU A 192 -7.72 -8.53 4.22
N ARG A 193 -7.73 -9.85 4.02
CA ARG A 193 -6.78 -10.50 3.13
C ARG A 193 -7.09 -10.13 1.68
N THR A 194 -6.11 -9.54 1.02
CA THR A 194 -6.20 -9.15 -0.37
C THR A 194 -5.28 -10.00 -1.25
N LEU A 195 -5.41 -9.87 -2.57
CA LEU A 195 -4.50 -10.49 -3.53
C LEU A 195 -3.05 -10.11 -3.27
N ALA A 196 -2.79 -8.88 -2.79
CA ALA A 196 -1.46 -8.44 -2.36
C ALA A 196 -0.85 -9.42 -1.36
N ARG A 197 -1.58 -9.76 -0.30
CA ARG A 197 -1.11 -10.69 0.72
C ARG A 197 -0.87 -12.09 0.17
N ALA A 198 -1.75 -12.58 -0.71
CA ALA A 198 -1.58 -13.86 -1.38
C ALA A 198 -0.32 -13.89 -2.25
N LEU A 199 0.06 -12.76 -2.83
CA LEU A 199 1.27 -12.57 -3.64
C LEU A 199 2.49 -12.11 -2.83
N ARG A 200 2.45 -12.12 -1.49
CA ARG A 200 3.55 -11.75 -0.58
C ARG A 200 3.94 -10.26 -0.63
N PHE A 201 3.00 -9.41 -0.93
CA PHE A 201 3.06 -7.99 -0.61
C PHE A 201 2.53 -7.75 0.80
N ASP A 202 2.75 -6.55 1.32
CA ASP A 202 2.07 -6.11 2.53
C ASP A 202 0.61 -5.73 2.22
N SER A 203 -0.20 -5.54 3.26
CA SER A 203 -1.60 -5.12 3.13
C SER A 203 -1.86 -3.95 4.06
N PRO A 204 -2.25 -2.79 3.53
CA PRO A 204 -2.57 -1.63 4.35
C PRO A 204 -3.85 -1.86 5.16
N ASP A 205 -3.91 -1.26 6.36
CA ASP A 205 -5.10 -1.28 7.21
C ASP A 205 -6.09 -0.19 6.79
N VAL A 206 -7.38 -0.48 6.97
CA VAL A 206 -8.47 0.49 6.96
C VAL A 206 -8.79 0.88 8.41
N ARG A 207 -9.04 2.17 8.70
CA ARG A 207 -9.20 2.65 10.07
C ARG A 207 -10.30 3.69 10.23
N ILE A 208 -11.01 3.61 11.39
CA ILE A 208 -11.69 4.77 11.98
C ILE A 208 -10.72 5.40 12.97
N LEU A 209 -10.25 6.60 12.64
CA LEU A 209 -9.33 7.35 13.50
C LEU A 209 -10.06 7.89 14.72
N GLY A 210 -9.47 7.65 15.90
CA GLY A 210 -10.03 8.11 17.16
C GLY A 210 -11.37 7.44 17.54
N GLY A 211 -11.71 6.29 16.94
CA GLY A 211 -12.95 5.59 17.27
C GLY A 211 -13.09 5.26 18.75
N PHE A 212 -11.99 4.98 19.44
CA PHE A 212 -11.94 4.72 20.88
C PHE A 212 -11.50 5.95 21.71
N LEU A 213 -11.45 7.17 21.15
CA LEU A 213 -10.87 8.33 21.84
C LEU A 213 -11.62 8.67 23.13
N ASP A 214 -12.96 8.63 23.09
CA ASP A 214 -13.83 8.98 24.20
C ASP A 214 -14.31 7.76 25.02
N ILE A 215 -13.84 6.56 24.65
CA ILE A 215 -14.19 5.30 25.30
C ILE A 215 -13.15 4.99 26.39
N ARG A 216 -13.64 4.67 27.58
CA ARG A 216 -12.79 4.31 28.73
C ARG A 216 -12.68 2.81 28.87
N ALA A 217 -11.57 2.35 29.44
CA ALA A 217 -11.45 0.96 29.83
C ALA A 217 -12.56 0.58 30.82
N GLY A 218 -13.29 -0.48 30.52
CA GLY A 218 -14.47 -0.94 31.26
C GLY A 218 -15.81 -0.53 30.64
N ASP A 219 -15.84 0.40 29.68
CA ASP A 219 -17.08 0.76 28.97
C ASP A 219 -17.51 -0.39 28.05
N THR A 220 -18.82 -0.60 27.93
CA THR A 220 -19.38 -1.56 26.97
C THR A 220 -19.63 -0.85 25.64
N VAL A 221 -19.09 -1.39 24.56
CA VAL A 221 -19.05 -0.76 23.24
C VAL A 221 -19.42 -1.78 22.17
N THR A 222 -20.16 -1.37 21.15
CA THR A 222 -20.38 -2.16 19.95
C THR A 222 -19.39 -1.78 18.86
N VAL A 223 -18.77 -2.79 18.22
CA VAL A 223 -17.89 -2.61 17.06
C VAL A 223 -18.35 -3.48 15.92
N SER A 224 -18.39 -2.95 14.70
CA SER A 224 -18.68 -3.79 13.55
C SER A 224 -17.93 -3.35 12.30
N ALA A 225 -17.79 -4.31 11.38
CA ALA A 225 -17.37 -4.10 10.01
C ALA A 225 -18.34 -4.83 9.10
N SER A 226 -18.81 -4.18 8.05
CA SER A 226 -19.69 -4.78 7.07
C SER A 226 -19.21 -4.48 5.64
N GLY A 227 -19.31 -5.49 4.78
CA GLY A 227 -18.98 -5.41 3.36
C GLY A 227 -20.21 -5.65 2.51
N GLY A 228 -20.34 -4.88 1.45
CA GLY A 228 -21.43 -4.92 0.50
C GLY A 228 -21.02 -4.15 -0.75
N GLU A 229 -21.81 -3.14 -1.12
CA GLU A 229 -21.40 -2.17 -2.14
C GLU A 229 -20.21 -1.32 -1.65
N GLU A 230 -20.17 -1.03 -0.36
CA GLU A 230 -19.12 -0.30 0.32
C GLU A 230 -18.71 -0.99 1.61
N LEU A 231 -17.48 -0.78 2.04
CA LEU A 231 -17.02 -1.18 3.36
C LEU A 231 -17.46 -0.13 4.37
N CYS A 232 -18.22 -0.56 5.37
CA CYS A 232 -18.61 0.26 6.51
C CYS A 232 -17.93 -0.26 7.78
N LEU A 233 -17.43 0.66 8.60
CA LEU A 233 -16.93 0.38 9.94
C LEU A 233 -17.76 1.18 10.95
N ARG A 234 -18.13 0.56 12.06
CA ARG A 234 -18.93 1.20 13.11
C ARG A 234 -18.33 0.96 14.49
N ILE A 235 -18.43 1.96 15.32
CA ILE A 235 -18.17 1.90 16.75
C ILE A 235 -19.26 2.70 17.45
N ASP A 236 -20.09 2.02 18.24
CA ASP A 236 -21.33 2.54 18.82
C ASP A 236 -22.19 3.27 17.77
N ASP A 237 -22.48 4.56 18.00
CA ASP A 237 -23.28 5.40 17.12
C ASP A 237 -22.48 6.00 15.95
N THR A 238 -21.15 5.81 15.94
CA THR A 238 -20.28 6.34 14.89
C THR A 238 -20.08 5.33 13.78
N GLU A 239 -20.70 5.56 12.63
CA GLU A 239 -20.52 4.75 11.43
C GLU A 239 -19.82 5.54 10.33
N ARG A 240 -18.92 4.87 9.59
CA ARG A 240 -18.24 5.41 8.41
C ARG A 240 -18.26 4.38 7.31
N CYS A 241 -18.94 4.72 6.23
CA CYS A 241 -18.99 3.93 4.99
C CYS A 241 -18.07 4.52 3.90
N GLY A 242 -17.80 3.74 2.86
CA GLY A 242 -16.86 4.13 1.80
C GLY A 242 -15.42 4.23 2.29
N VAL A 243 -15.10 3.56 3.40
CA VAL A 243 -13.73 3.50 3.91
C VAL A 243 -12.92 2.47 3.13
N GLY A 244 -11.64 2.77 2.90
CA GLY A 244 -10.79 1.87 2.11
C GLY A 244 -9.39 2.42 1.93
N VAL A 245 -8.64 1.78 1.06
CA VAL A 245 -7.28 2.18 0.73
C VAL A 245 -7.30 3.21 -0.39
N THR A 246 -6.76 4.38 -0.13
CA THR A 246 -6.61 5.45 -1.13
C THR A 246 -5.34 5.23 -1.97
N PRO A 247 -5.23 5.86 -3.15
CA PRO A 247 -3.98 5.87 -3.92
C PRO A 247 -2.76 6.35 -3.14
N GLY A 248 -2.94 7.31 -2.24
CA GLY A 248 -1.89 7.79 -1.34
C GLY A 248 -1.38 6.70 -0.40
N ARG A 249 -2.23 5.77 0.01
CA ARG A 249 -1.85 4.64 0.89
C ARG A 249 -1.30 3.43 0.16
N SER A 250 -1.21 3.45 -1.17
CA SER A 250 -0.72 2.31 -1.95
C SER A 250 0.75 1.93 -1.65
N TRP A 251 1.56 2.83 -1.09
CA TRP A 251 2.89 2.49 -0.57
C TRP A 251 2.86 1.40 0.50
N GLY A 252 1.73 1.26 1.23
CA GLY A 252 1.52 0.21 2.23
C GLY A 252 1.55 -1.22 1.66
N LEU A 253 1.46 -1.38 0.33
CA LEU A 253 1.71 -2.66 -0.34
C LEU A 253 3.18 -3.08 -0.28
N LEU A 254 4.08 -2.10 -0.26
CA LEU A 254 5.52 -2.33 -0.30
C LEU A 254 6.11 -2.40 1.11
N TYR A 255 5.53 -1.64 2.04
CA TYR A 255 6.04 -1.58 3.39
C TYR A 255 4.94 -1.30 4.40
N TYR A 256 4.69 -2.22 5.32
CA TYR A 256 3.77 -2.02 6.43
C TYR A 256 4.50 -1.36 7.61
N LEU A 257 4.07 -0.15 7.97
CA LEU A 257 4.56 0.56 9.13
C LEU A 257 3.63 0.32 10.31
N GLU A 258 4.11 -0.45 11.29
CA GLU A 258 3.43 -0.61 12.56
C GLU A 258 3.82 0.52 13.52
N GLY A 259 2.85 1.17 14.12
CA GLY A 259 3.08 2.12 15.23
C GLY A 259 3.22 3.62 14.94
N PRO A 260 3.45 4.13 13.71
CA PRO A 260 3.53 5.59 13.54
C PRO A 260 2.18 6.28 13.79
N SER A 261 2.26 7.57 14.18
CA SER A 261 1.08 8.41 14.33
C SER A 261 0.37 8.60 12.97
N GLU A 262 -0.93 8.89 13.02
CA GLU A 262 -1.69 9.16 11.79
C GLU A 262 -1.15 10.39 11.02
N SER A 263 -0.69 11.42 11.71
CA SER A 263 -0.06 12.58 11.07
C SER A 263 1.17 12.18 10.27
N PHE A 264 2.00 11.27 10.79
CA PHE A 264 3.13 10.72 10.05
C PHE A 264 2.68 9.94 8.82
N ARG A 265 1.67 9.08 8.95
CA ARG A 265 1.13 8.31 7.81
C ARG A 265 0.60 9.23 6.72
N ARG A 266 -0.20 10.25 7.06
CA ARG A 266 -0.68 11.25 6.10
C ARG A 266 0.46 11.99 5.40
N THR A 267 1.55 12.26 6.12
CA THR A 267 2.73 12.85 5.51
C THR A 267 3.37 11.91 4.50
N VAL A 268 3.47 10.62 4.83
CA VAL A 268 4.00 9.61 3.90
C VAL A 268 3.06 9.44 2.70
N ASP A 269 1.73 9.38 2.90
CA ASP A 269 0.72 9.31 1.83
C ASP A 269 0.89 10.47 0.85
N PHE A 270 1.07 11.69 1.38
CA PHE A 270 1.32 12.90 0.59
C PHE A 270 2.64 12.81 -0.18
N LEU A 271 3.75 12.51 0.51
CA LEU A 271 5.08 12.44 -0.11
C LEU A 271 5.18 11.32 -1.15
N TRP A 272 4.48 10.21 -0.94
CA TRP A 272 4.39 9.13 -1.89
C TRP A 272 3.81 9.58 -3.23
N LEU A 273 2.67 10.29 -3.19
CA LEU A 273 2.05 10.82 -4.41
C LEU A 273 2.89 11.92 -5.06
N VAL A 274 3.51 12.81 -4.28
CA VAL A 274 4.48 13.78 -4.81
C VAL A 274 5.59 13.08 -5.55
N ALA A 275 6.21 12.05 -4.94
CA ALA A 275 7.30 11.29 -5.56
C ALA A 275 6.86 10.52 -6.80
N LEU A 276 5.64 9.97 -6.79
CA LEU A 276 5.08 9.23 -7.90
C LEU A 276 4.79 10.13 -9.13
N PHE A 277 4.27 11.35 -8.89
CA PHE A 277 3.89 12.27 -9.96
C PHE A 277 5.02 13.20 -10.42
N MET A 278 6.06 13.41 -9.61
CA MET A 278 7.20 14.27 -9.94
C MET A 278 7.92 13.89 -11.24
N PRO A 279 8.18 12.61 -11.57
CA PRO A 279 8.77 12.23 -12.85
C PRO A 279 7.96 12.66 -14.07
N ILE A 280 6.62 12.68 -13.96
CA ILE A 280 5.76 13.15 -15.06
C ILE A 280 6.08 14.61 -15.36
N GLY A 281 6.11 15.49 -14.32
CA GLY A 281 6.45 16.90 -14.48
C GLY A 281 7.86 17.10 -15.02
N PHE A 282 8.82 16.31 -14.56
CA PHE A 282 10.23 16.43 -14.95
C PHE A 282 10.50 16.01 -16.40
N PHE A 283 9.92 14.88 -16.85
CA PHE A 283 10.18 14.32 -18.19
C PHE A 283 9.20 14.81 -19.26
N SER A 284 8.20 15.60 -18.91
CA SER A 284 7.25 16.17 -19.85
C SER A 284 7.80 17.45 -20.48
N LEU A 285 8.45 17.32 -21.62
CA LEU A 285 9.05 18.46 -22.32
C LEU A 285 7.97 19.33 -22.99
N GLY A 286 8.00 20.63 -22.67
CA GLY A 286 7.09 21.64 -23.24
C GLY A 286 5.65 21.55 -22.76
N MET A 287 4.83 22.59 -23.09
CA MET A 287 3.44 22.68 -22.62
C MET A 287 2.55 21.51 -23.07
N ARG A 288 2.71 21.02 -24.31
CA ARG A 288 1.91 19.89 -24.84
C ARG A 288 2.30 18.57 -24.18
N GLY A 289 3.59 18.32 -23.98
CA GLY A 289 4.06 17.14 -23.26
C GLY A 289 3.58 17.14 -21.82
N TRP A 290 3.63 18.28 -21.15
CA TRP A 290 3.17 18.42 -19.77
C TRP A 290 1.68 18.15 -19.61
N SER A 291 0.82 18.77 -20.44
CA SER A 291 -0.63 18.56 -20.38
C SER A 291 -1.02 17.10 -20.69
N MET A 292 -0.38 16.48 -21.68
CA MET A 292 -0.62 15.07 -22.01
C MET A 292 -0.15 14.15 -20.89
N GLY A 293 1.06 14.36 -20.34
CA GLY A 293 1.59 13.56 -19.24
C GLY A 293 0.73 13.68 -17.98
N ALA A 294 0.33 14.91 -17.61
CA ALA A 294 -0.57 15.15 -16.49
C ALA A 294 -1.95 14.49 -16.73
N GLY A 295 -2.49 14.59 -17.95
CA GLY A 295 -3.74 13.94 -18.32
C GLY A 295 -3.70 12.44 -18.20
N ILE A 296 -2.62 11.78 -18.66
CA ILE A 296 -2.44 10.32 -18.51
C ILE A 296 -2.28 9.93 -17.03
N GLY A 297 -1.46 10.65 -16.24
CA GLY A 297 -1.24 10.35 -14.84
C GLY A 297 -2.49 10.50 -13.99
N LEU A 298 -3.21 11.63 -14.13
CA LEU A 298 -4.47 11.88 -13.42
C LEU A 298 -5.61 10.99 -13.96
N GLY A 299 -5.63 10.70 -15.25
CA GLY A 299 -6.55 9.74 -15.84
C GLY A 299 -6.34 8.34 -15.31
N GLY A 300 -5.07 7.92 -15.14
CA GLY A 300 -4.71 6.66 -14.49
C GLY A 300 -5.15 6.59 -13.03
N LEU A 301 -5.03 7.71 -12.29
CA LEU A 301 -5.54 7.83 -10.93
C LEU A 301 -7.08 7.64 -10.88
N GLY A 302 -7.81 8.34 -11.74
CA GLY A 302 -9.26 8.20 -11.86
C GLY A 302 -9.68 6.79 -12.28
N ALA A 303 -9.00 6.21 -13.26
CA ALA A 303 -9.26 4.84 -13.72
C ALA A 303 -9.02 3.82 -12.59
N ALA A 304 -7.93 3.96 -11.83
CA ALA A 304 -7.64 3.06 -10.70
C ALA A 304 -8.79 3.06 -9.69
N VAL A 305 -9.29 4.24 -9.31
CA VAL A 305 -10.44 4.36 -8.39
C VAL A 305 -11.72 3.77 -8.96
N LEU A 306 -11.98 3.93 -10.27
CA LEU A 306 -13.22 3.46 -10.90
C LEU A 306 -13.27 1.95 -11.13
N VAL A 307 -12.11 1.29 -11.33
CA VAL A 307 -12.06 -0.13 -11.75
C VAL A 307 -11.39 -1.05 -10.73
N THR A 308 -10.92 -0.51 -9.60
CA THR A 308 -10.30 -1.29 -8.53
C THR A 308 -10.97 -0.97 -7.18
N PRO A 309 -10.73 -1.75 -6.13
CA PRO A 309 -11.27 -1.47 -4.79
C PRO A 309 -10.68 -0.23 -4.09
N MET A 310 -9.84 0.56 -4.75
CA MET A 310 -9.36 1.81 -4.18
C MET A 310 -10.50 2.81 -4.00
N VAL A 311 -10.50 3.50 -2.88
CA VAL A 311 -11.46 4.61 -2.63
C VAL A 311 -10.95 5.92 -3.19
N THR A 312 -11.86 6.86 -3.38
CA THR A 312 -11.54 8.19 -3.94
C THR A 312 -10.48 8.92 -3.11
N PRO A 313 -9.46 9.53 -3.76
CA PRO A 313 -8.43 10.28 -3.06
C PRO A 313 -9.03 11.52 -2.37
N GLY A 314 -8.55 11.81 -1.18
CA GLY A 314 -8.89 13.05 -0.48
C GLY A 314 -8.25 14.28 -1.13
N LEU A 315 -8.74 15.48 -0.76
CA LEU A 315 -8.20 16.75 -1.28
C LEU A 315 -6.68 16.86 -1.11
N ALA A 316 -6.14 16.43 0.02
CA ALA A 316 -4.70 16.46 0.28
C ALA A 316 -3.90 15.59 -0.72
N GLU A 317 -4.45 14.45 -1.13
CA GLU A 317 -3.82 13.55 -2.10
C GLU A 317 -3.86 14.15 -3.51
N ILE A 318 -4.97 14.80 -3.89
CA ILE A 318 -5.06 15.53 -5.16
C ILE A 318 -4.04 16.66 -5.20
N VAL A 319 -3.92 17.43 -4.12
CA VAL A 319 -2.90 18.49 -3.98
C VAL A 319 -1.49 17.89 -4.08
N ALA A 320 -1.24 16.73 -3.49
CA ALA A 320 0.05 16.04 -3.59
C ALA A 320 0.42 15.70 -5.05
N CYS A 321 -0.54 15.20 -5.85
CA CYS A 321 -0.32 14.93 -7.26
C CYS A 321 0.06 16.20 -8.04
N ILE A 322 -0.65 17.31 -7.78
CA ILE A 322 -0.40 18.61 -8.41
C ILE A 322 0.99 19.15 -7.98
N CYS A 323 1.31 19.04 -6.69
CA CYS A 323 2.63 19.43 -6.17
C CYS A 323 3.75 18.61 -6.83
N GLY A 324 3.55 17.29 -7.00
CA GLY A 324 4.51 16.43 -7.69
C GLY A 324 4.75 16.89 -9.13
N LEU A 325 3.68 17.10 -9.91
CA LEU A 325 3.77 17.61 -11.27
C LEU A 325 4.50 18.97 -11.33
N GLY A 326 4.13 19.90 -10.44
CA GLY A 326 4.74 21.24 -10.39
C GLY A 326 6.21 21.21 -10.01
N LEU A 327 6.57 20.44 -8.99
CA LEU A 327 7.95 20.28 -8.52
C LEU A 327 8.82 19.64 -9.59
N GLY A 328 8.31 18.64 -10.30
CA GLY A 328 8.99 18.01 -11.43
C GLY A 328 9.27 19.01 -12.56
N ALA A 329 8.28 19.79 -12.94
CA ALA A 329 8.43 20.81 -13.99
C ALA A 329 9.42 21.92 -13.58
N LEU A 330 9.39 22.35 -12.31
CA LEU A 330 10.32 23.34 -11.79
C LEU A 330 11.75 22.81 -11.81
N THR A 331 11.98 21.57 -11.33
CA THR A 331 13.29 20.94 -11.34
C THR A 331 13.86 20.77 -12.74
N ALA A 332 13.03 20.41 -13.73
CA ALA A 332 13.42 20.34 -15.13
C ALA A 332 13.93 21.69 -15.65
N ARG A 333 13.20 22.78 -15.40
CA ARG A 333 13.60 24.14 -15.79
C ARG A 333 14.90 24.61 -15.12
N VAL A 334 15.05 24.32 -13.84
CA VAL A 334 16.30 24.65 -13.11
C VAL A 334 17.47 23.87 -13.73
N PHE A 335 17.27 22.62 -14.09
CA PHE A 335 18.28 21.79 -14.71
C PHE A 335 18.68 22.33 -16.09
N GLU A 336 17.72 22.71 -16.94
CA GLU A 336 17.96 23.36 -18.23
C GLU A 336 18.74 24.69 -18.06
N TRP A 337 18.29 25.53 -17.13
CA TRP A 337 18.97 26.80 -16.85
C TRP A 337 20.43 26.65 -16.38
N VAL A 338 20.73 25.63 -15.57
CA VAL A 338 22.10 25.32 -15.14
C VAL A 338 22.93 24.76 -16.31
N ALA A 339 22.33 23.93 -17.15
CA ALA A 339 23.02 23.33 -18.31
C ALA A 339 23.36 24.35 -19.41
N ASP A 340 22.52 25.39 -19.57
CA ASP A 340 22.71 26.47 -20.57
C ASP A 340 23.69 27.57 -20.10
N LYS A 341 24.15 27.54 -18.86
CA LYS A 341 25.19 28.48 -18.42
C LYS A 341 26.50 28.20 -19.14
N PRO A 342 27.04 29.18 -19.92
CA PRO A 342 28.34 28.99 -20.56
C PRO A 342 29.38 28.73 -19.47
N THR A 343 30.04 27.60 -19.51
CA THR A 343 31.24 27.33 -18.72
C THR A 343 32.30 28.32 -19.18
N GLY A 344 32.47 29.43 -18.45
CA GLY A 344 33.42 30.49 -18.74
C GLY A 344 34.88 30.05 -18.62
N LEU A 345 35.19 28.84 -19.06
CA LEU A 345 36.56 28.29 -19.14
C LEU A 345 36.94 28.04 -20.62
N THR A 346 36.80 29.10 -21.43
CA THR A 346 37.45 29.07 -22.74
C THR A 346 38.09 30.41 -23.00
N GLU A 347 39.40 30.30 -23.25
CA GLU A 347 40.30 31.22 -23.91
C GLU A 347 40.95 32.30 -23.04
N SER A 348 41.99 31.88 -22.31
CA SER A 348 43.23 32.63 -22.21
C SER A 348 44.37 31.72 -22.71
N VAL A 349 44.59 31.76 -24.00
CA VAL A 349 45.88 31.35 -24.62
C VAL A 349 46.49 32.61 -25.19
#